data_b2847bcb248e059104308623c0cc0532
#
_entry.id   b2847bcb248e059104308623c0cc0532
#
_cell.length_a   1.000
_cell.length_b   1.000
_cell.length_c   1.000
_cell.angle_alpha   90.00
_cell.angle_beta   90.00
_cell.angle_gamma   90.00
#
_symmetry.space_group_name_H-M   'P 1'
#
loop_
_entity.id
_entity.type
_entity.pdbx_description
1 polymer ?
#
loop_
_entity_poly.entity_id
_entity_poly.type
_entity_poly.pdbx_seq_one_letter_code
_entity_poly.pdbx_strand_id
1 'polypeptide(L)'
;MKLFCFDISRWPLWVALSTILATIVFGIPGVFADELPELGESARAEFSPQLERKIGESIMNEIRLREPSYIDDPEINDYLNNLGGRLVEASPNPVGDFTFFAISDTMVNAFAMFGGFIGVNTGTVLTAQSESELAGVIAHEVAHVTQNHLVRQIAKMKQNTIPALIGMAVGLMAARSNSDIASAAIMSAQAGMASSQLAYTREFEREADRVGFQTLDKSGFDVHGMSDFFERLQKSSRLYDNNAPVYLRSHPMTVERISDMQNRAQEYGYRQVVSGLDFYLVRAKLRGMMGTPREAVAEAEALLREKKYASQPAARYGLAFALMRAKNVGAAQREMDSIVALKVASPIISGLAAEIKAGAGDFAGAQSIYREALQRFPQAKSLIYGYVNSLYAGKRYDEALRFLDSQLQLYSSDYKLYGLQAKTYAAQGKRLAQLKAQAEFYLLQGLLTQAVEQLQFAQKETDGNFFEQSAVDARLRELRVLQAEEAKLKRNGG
;
A
#
# COMPACT_ATOMS: atom_id res chain seq x y z
N MET A 1 -20.99 5.27 -82.51
CA MET A 1 -20.62 4.35 -81.48
C MET A 1 -19.47 3.50 -81.97
N LYS A 2 -18.21 3.92 -81.75
CA LYS A 2 -17.00 3.20 -82.13
C LYS A 2 -16.36 2.55 -80.92
N LEU A 3 -16.35 1.22 -80.91
CA LEU A 3 -15.62 0.43 -79.97
C LEU A 3 -14.13 0.55 -80.28
N PHE A 4 -13.32 1.00 -79.38
CA PHE A 4 -11.86 0.88 -79.42
C PHE A 4 -11.46 -0.45 -78.79
N CYS A 5 -11.04 -1.38 -79.60
CA CYS A 5 -10.29 -2.57 -79.21
C CYS A 5 -8.84 -2.12 -78.90
N PHE A 6 -8.36 -2.26 -77.68
CA PHE A 6 -6.96 -2.11 -77.36
C PHE A 6 -6.25 -3.42 -77.53
N ASP A 7 -5.27 -3.43 -78.51
CA ASP A 7 -4.42 -4.54 -78.78
C ASP A 7 -3.26 -4.62 -77.77
N ILE A 8 -3.24 -5.70 -76.97
CA ILE A 8 -2.32 -5.92 -75.83
C ILE A 8 -1.00 -6.58 -76.33
N SER A 9 -0.81 -6.79 -77.63
CA SER A 9 0.31 -7.58 -78.21
C SER A 9 1.67 -6.85 -78.28
N ARG A 10 1.81 -5.62 -77.76
CA ARG A 10 3.05 -4.81 -77.87
C ARG A 10 3.57 -4.19 -76.55
N TRP A 11 3.34 -4.82 -75.40
CA TRP A 11 4.01 -4.37 -74.20
C TRP A 11 5.35 -5.09 -74.01
N PRO A 12 6.47 -4.37 -73.86
CA PRO A 12 7.76 -5.00 -73.64
C PRO A 12 7.80 -5.82 -72.38
N LEU A 13 8.42 -6.97 -72.42
CA LEU A 13 8.56 -7.94 -71.29
C LEU A 13 8.98 -7.34 -69.97
N TRP A 14 9.60 -6.18 -69.94
CA TRP A 14 10.02 -5.44 -68.73
C TRP A 14 8.88 -4.86 -67.96
N VAL A 15 7.75 -4.47 -68.53
CA VAL A 15 6.59 -3.93 -67.88
C VAL A 15 5.78 -5.03 -67.18
N ALA A 16 5.75 -6.23 -67.75
CA ALA A 16 5.12 -7.41 -67.19
C ALA A 16 5.90 -7.92 -65.92
N LEU A 17 7.25 -7.85 -65.98
CA LEU A 17 8.08 -8.25 -64.81
C LEU A 17 7.99 -7.28 -63.66
N SER A 18 7.84 -5.97 -63.89
CA SER A 18 7.71 -4.98 -62.83
C SER A 18 6.36 -5.02 -62.14
N THR A 19 5.27 -5.38 -62.83
CA THR A 19 3.94 -5.56 -62.20
C THR A 19 3.85 -6.84 -61.39
N ILE A 20 4.54 -7.93 -61.77
CA ILE A 20 4.61 -9.16 -60.96
C ILE A 20 5.48 -8.94 -59.71
N LEU A 21 6.56 -8.17 -59.82
CA LEU A 21 7.41 -7.86 -58.66
C LEU A 21 6.69 -6.91 -57.64
N ALA A 22 5.86 -5.96 -58.11
CA ALA A 22 5.08 -5.08 -57.29
C ALA A 22 3.94 -5.81 -56.50
N THR A 23 3.33 -6.85 -57.12
CA THR A 23 2.30 -7.66 -56.46
C THR A 23 2.87 -8.63 -55.43
N ILE A 24 4.13 -9.07 -55.55
CA ILE A 24 4.79 -9.92 -54.57
C ILE A 24 5.22 -9.11 -53.32
N VAL A 25 5.53 -7.82 -53.50
CA VAL A 25 5.94 -6.96 -52.34
C VAL A 25 4.74 -6.49 -51.51
N PHE A 26 3.53 -6.41 -52.06
CA PHE A 26 2.32 -6.00 -51.35
C PHE A 26 1.43 -7.15 -50.89
N GLY A 27 1.80 -8.40 -51.11
CA GLY A 27 1.01 -9.59 -50.82
C GLY A 27 1.56 -10.44 -49.66
N ILE A 28 2.51 -9.95 -48.87
CA ILE A 28 2.86 -10.60 -47.63
C ILE A 28 1.79 -10.16 -46.63
N PRO A 29 0.86 -11.02 -46.16
CA PRO A 29 0.08 -10.73 -45.02
C PRO A 29 1.10 -10.43 -43.92
N GLY A 30 1.00 -9.23 -43.27
CA GLY A 30 1.79 -8.94 -42.09
C GLY A 30 1.56 -10.10 -41.15
N VAL A 31 2.58 -10.93 -40.96
CA VAL A 31 2.65 -11.80 -39.81
C VAL A 31 2.67 -10.78 -38.68
N PHE A 32 1.49 -10.52 -38.09
CA PHE A 32 1.45 -10.01 -36.75
C PHE A 32 2.33 -10.99 -35.98
N ALA A 33 3.49 -10.55 -35.54
CA ALA A 33 4.25 -11.29 -34.57
C ALA A 33 3.25 -11.50 -33.42
N ASP A 34 2.74 -12.72 -33.28
CA ASP A 34 2.14 -13.14 -32.05
C ASP A 34 3.09 -12.62 -30.96
N GLU A 35 2.55 -11.77 -30.11
CA GLU A 35 3.33 -11.25 -28.98
C GLU A 35 4.00 -12.48 -28.37
N LEU A 36 5.33 -12.47 -28.33
CA LEU A 36 6.08 -13.55 -27.70
C LEU A 36 5.44 -13.77 -26.33
N PRO A 37 5.06 -15.01 -25.96
CA PRO A 37 4.41 -15.27 -24.68
C PRO A 37 5.20 -14.56 -23.61
N GLU A 38 4.52 -13.69 -22.85
CA GLU A 38 5.17 -12.94 -21.77
C GLU A 38 5.95 -13.94 -20.90
N LEU A 39 7.23 -13.63 -20.62
CA LEU A 39 8.07 -14.45 -19.77
C LEU A 39 7.40 -14.55 -18.37
N GLY A 40 6.54 -15.49 -18.17
CA GLY A 40 5.75 -15.65 -16.93
C GLY A 40 4.36 -16.23 -17.14
N GLU A 41 3.84 -16.34 -18.38
CA GLU A 41 2.52 -16.94 -18.63
C GLU A 41 2.43 -18.40 -18.13
N SER A 42 3.49 -19.18 -18.26
CA SER A 42 3.55 -20.56 -17.75
C SER A 42 3.53 -20.59 -16.21
N ALA A 43 4.16 -19.62 -15.54
CA ALA A 43 4.15 -19.50 -14.09
C ALA A 43 2.78 -19.02 -13.57
N ARG A 44 2.10 -18.15 -14.33
CA ARG A 44 0.73 -17.69 -14.03
C ARG A 44 -0.33 -18.80 -14.21
N ALA A 45 -0.10 -19.77 -15.07
CA ALA A 45 -1.02 -20.90 -15.22
C ALA A 45 -1.08 -21.76 -13.95
N GLU A 46 0.03 -21.88 -13.21
CA GLU A 46 0.10 -22.62 -11.95
C GLU A 46 -0.25 -21.74 -10.73
N PHE A 47 -0.02 -20.41 -10.81
CA PHE A 47 -0.21 -19.46 -9.72
C PHE A 47 -1.13 -18.31 -10.15
N SER A 48 -2.44 -18.53 -10.02
CA SER A 48 -3.42 -17.53 -10.47
C SER A 48 -3.35 -16.22 -9.68
N PRO A 49 -3.66 -15.06 -10.29
CA PRO A 49 -3.70 -13.78 -9.57
C PRO A 49 -4.64 -13.77 -8.36
N GLN A 50 -5.74 -14.56 -8.43
CA GLN A 50 -6.68 -14.69 -7.29
C GLN A 50 -6.04 -15.45 -6.12
N LEU A 51 -5.27 -16.51 -6.40
CA LEU A 51 -4.53 -17.23 -5.37
C LEU A 51 -3.44 -16.35 -4.77
N GLU A 52 -2.70 -15.64 -5.61
CA GLU A 52 -1.67 -14.69 -5.20
C GLU A 52 -2.26 -13.62 -4.26
N ARG A 53 -3.39 -13.01 -4.63
CA ARG A 53 -4.09 -12.03 -3.79
C ARG A 53 -4.53 -12.62 -2.45
N LYS A 54 -5.11 -13.81 -2.46
CA LYS A 54 -5.54 -14.52 -1.24
C LYS A 54 -4.38 -14.78 -0.27
N ILE A 55 -3.23 -15.20 -0.80
CA ILE A 55 -2.02 -15.42 0.00
C ILE A 55 -1.54 -14.09 0.59
N GLY A 56 -1.45 -13.05 -0.21
CA GLY A 56 -1.04 -11.72 0.23
C GLY A 56 -1.96 -11.17 1.31
N GLU A 57 -3.27 -11.27 1.16
CA GLU A 57 -4.26 -10.87 2.16
C GLU A 57 -4.11 -11.64 3.48
N SER A 58 -3.84 -12.95 3.38
CA SER A 58 -3.59 -13.77 4.57
C SER A 58 -2.36 -13.30 5.33
N ILE A 59 -1.25 -13.07 4.63
CA ILE A 59 0.00 -12.58 5.23
C ILE A 59 -0.23 -11.17 5.81
N MET A 60 -0.88 -10.28 5.07
CA MET A 60 -1.15 -8.91 5.53
C MET A 60 -2.05 -8.88 6.77
N ASN A 61 -3.02 -9.77 6.86
CA ASN A 61 -3.86 -9.90 8.06
C ASN A 61 -3.05 -10.38 9.27
N GLU A 62 -2.12 -11.32 9.09
CA GLU A 62 -1.22 -11.73 10.18
C GLU A 62 -0.29 -10.58 10.62
N ILE A 63 0.26 -9.83 9.66
CA ILE A 63 1.06 -8.63 9.95
C ILE A 63 0.24 -7.63 10.78
N ARG A 64 -0.97 -7.30 10.35
CA ARG A 64 -1.86 -6.35 11.07
C ARG A 64 -2.21 -6.80 12.48
N LEU A 65 -2.37 -8.09 12.69
CA LEU A 65 -2.82 -8.65 13.95
C LEU A 65 -1.70 -8.92 14.94
N ARG A 66 -0.50 -9.25 14.45
CA ARG A 66 0.54 -9.85 15.29
C ARG A 66 1.92 -9.18 15.19
N GLU A 67 2.15 -8.35 14.17
CA GLU A 67 3.44 -7.68 14.02
C GLU A 67 3.43 -6.35 14.79
N PRO A 68 4.16 -6.24 15.92
CA PRO A 68 4.16 -5.03 16.74
C PRO A 68 4.76 -3.81 16.01
N SER A 69 5.57 -4.06 14.98
CA SER A 69 6.18 -3.01 14.16
C SER A 69 5.26 -2.49 13.06
N TYR A 70 4.08 -3.10 12.82
CA TYR A 70 3.11 -2.59 11.88
C TYR A 70 2.58 -1.22 12.32
N ILE A 71 2.67 -0.22 11.45
CA ILE A 71 2.15 1.12 11.74
C ILE A 71 0.72 1.24 11.22
N ASP A 72 -0.24 1.19 12.14
CA ASP A 72 -1.67 1.38 11.84
C ASP A 72 -2.07 2.86 11.93
N ASP A 73 -1.30 3.73 11.25
CA ASP A 73 -1.56 5.17 11.20
C ASP A 73 -2.18 5.55 9.84
N PRO A 74 -3.42 6.10 9.82
CA PRO A 74 -4.10 6.38 8.57
C PRO A 74 -3.42 7.48 7.74
N GLU A 75 -2.77 8.48 8.34
CA GLU A 75 -2.09 9.55 7.60
C GLU A 75 -0.87 9.02 6.86
N ILE A 76 -0.07 8.18 7.53
CA ILE A 76 1.11 7.54 6.93
C ILE A 76 0.68 6.59 5.82
N ASN A 77 -0.34 5.77 6.08
CA ASN A 77 -0.85 4.82 5.10
C ASN A 77 -1.49 5.52 3.89
N ASP A 78 -2.29 6.58 4.11
CA ASP A 78 -2.85 7.38 3.03
C ASP A 78 -1.75 8.00 2.15
N TYR A 79 -0.70 8.56 2.78
CA TYR A 79 0.44 9.11 2.04
C TYR A 79 1.14 8.06 1.17
N LEU A 80 1.47 6.89 1.75
CA LEU A 80 2.15 5.82 1.02
C LEU A 80 1.27 5.26 -0.11
N ASN A 81 -0.03 5.09 0.12
CA ASN A 81 -0.96 4.62 -0.91
C ASN A 81 -1.19 5.67 -2.01
N ASN A 82 -1.22 6.96 -1.70
CA ASN A 82 -1.29 8.03 -2.69
C ASN A 82 -0.01 8.11 -3.53
N LEU A 83 1.17 8.05 -2.91
CA LEU A 83 2.45 8.02 -3.61
C LEU A 83 2.58 6.77 -4.49
N GLY A 84 2.33 5.61 -3.89
CA GLY A 84 2.40 4.33 -4.59
C GLY A 84 1.36 4.20 -5.70
N GLY A 85 0.13 4.68 -5.48
CA GLY A 85 -0.94 4.68 -6.50
C GLY A 85 -0.54 5.45 -7.75
N ARG A 86 0.05 6.65 -7.60
CA ARG A 86 0.60 7.42 -8.74
C ARG A 86 1.66 6.65 -9.52
N LEU A 87 2.52 5.89 -8.82
CA LEU A 87 3.54 5.08 -9.44
C LEU A 87 2.94 3.86 -10.17
N VAL A 88 1.96 3.20 -9.56
CA VAL A 88 1.25 2.07 -10.18
C VAL A 88 0.54 2.51 -11.46
N GLU A 89 -0.20 3.62 -11.43
CA GLU A 89 -0.89 4.19 -12.60
C GLU A 89 0.08 4.52 -13.75
N ALA A 90 1.30 4.96 -13.43
CA ALA A 90 2.34 5.29 -14.39
C ALA A 90 3.15 4.08 -14.88
N SER A 91 2.99 2.91 -14.25
CA SER A 91 3.74 1.70 -14.60
C SER A 91 3.30 1.14 -15.97
N PRO A 92 4.18 0.42 -16.69
CA PRO A 92 3.84 -0.13 -18.02
C PRO A 92 2.66 -1.10 -18.00
N ASN A 93 2.49 -1.87 -16.92
CA ASN A 93 1.44 -2.87 -16.76
C ASN A 93 0.76 -2.70 -15.40
N PRO A 94 -0.16 -1.75 -15.24
CA PRO A 94 -0.85 -1.52 -13.98
C PRO A 94 -1.93 -2.59 -13.76
N VAL A 95 -1.53 -3.80 -13.35
CA VAL A 95 -2.47 -4.91 -13.11
C VAL A 95 -2.57 -5.19 -11.62
N GLY A 96 -3.81 -5.25 -11.12
CA GLY A 96 -4.14 -5.66 -9.75
C GLY A 96 -4.27 -4.52 -8.75
N ASP A 97 -4.71 -4.89 -7.56
CA ASP A 97 -4.86 -3.96 -6.43
C ASP A 97 -3.54 -3.88 -5.66
N PHE A 98 -3.06 -2.67 -5.44
CA PHE A 98 -1.88 -2.42 -4.63
C PHE A 98 -2.26 -1.86 -3.26
N THR A 99 -1.48 -2.24 -2.26
CA THR A 99 -1.62 -1.72 -0.88
C THR A 99 -0.24 -1.45 -0.31
N PHE A 100 0.00 -0.20 0.05
CA PHE A 100 1.26 0.24 0.66
C PHE A 100 1.06 0.43 2.17
N PHE A 101 2.01 -0.06 2.96
CA PHE A 101 1.95 0.02 4.41
C PHE A 101 3.32 0.28 5.02
N ALA A 102 3.33 0.85 6.23
CA ALA A 102 4.56 1.19 6.94
C ALA A 102 4.89 0.18 8.04
N ILE A 103 6.20 -0.06 8.21
CA ILE A 103 6.79 -0.84 9.30
C ILE A 103 7.70 0.06 10.13
N SER A 104 7.53 0.04 11.45
CA SER A 104 8.35 0.77 12.42
C SER A 104 9.71 0.08 12.58
N ASP A 105 10.60 0.31 11.63
CA ASP A 105 11.98 -0.17 11.63
C ASP A 105 12.89 0.93 11.10
N THR A 106 13.94 1.23 11.86
CA THR A 106 14.92 2.27 11.50
C THR A 106 15.87 1.85 10.40
N MET A 107 15.93 0.56 10.06
CA MET A 107 16.73 0.08 8.94
C MET A 107 16.08 0.43 7.61
N VAL A 108 16.90 0.80 6.62
CA VAL A 108 16.41 1.01 5.25
C VAL A 108 15.99 -0.31 4.68
N ASN A 109 14.70 -0.43 4.38
CA ASN A 109 14.09 -1.57 3.69
C ASN A 109 12.76 -1.17 3.05
N ALA A 110 12.45 -1.79 1.92
CA ALA A 110 11.14 -1.87 1.31
C ALA A 110 11.03 -3.26 0.68
N PHE A 111 9.83 -3.81 0.57
CA PHE A 111 9.67 -5.17 0.05
C PHE A 111 8.28 -5.37 -0.54
N ALA A 112 8.25 -6.06 -1.67
CA ALA A 112 7.02 -6.53 -2.30
C ALA A 112 6.63 -7.91 -1.78
N MET A 113 5.33 -8.11 -1.56
CA MET A 113 4.73 -9.39 -1.18
C MET A 113 3.71 -9.83 -2.25
N PHE A 114 3.19 -11.04 -2.09
CA PHE A 114 2.11 -11.56 -2.93
C PHE A 114 0.90 -10.62 -2.94
N GLY A 115 0.21 -10.55 -4.09
CA GLY A 115 -1.05 -9.83 -4.21
C GLY A 115 -0.93 -8.31 -4.18
N GLY A 116 0.24 -7.75 -4.50
CA GLY A 116 0.43 -6.30 -4.61
C GLY A 116 0.58 -5.56 -3.27
N PHE A 117 0.92 -6.26 -2.19
CA PHE A 117 1.24 -5.62 -0.93
C PHE A 117 2.71 -5.20 -0.90
N ILE A 118 2.97 -3.93 -0.57
CA ILE A 118 4.33 -3.36 -0.49
C ILE A 118 4.54 -2.74 0.88
N GLY A 119 5.50 -3.29 1.63
CA GLY A 119 5.93 -2.77 2.92
C GLY A 119 7.06 -1.77 2.77
N VAL A 120 7.02 -0.68 3.54
CA VAL A 120 8.05 0.36 3.57
C VAL A 120 8.48 0.62 5.00
N ASN A 121 9.74 0.39 5.32
CA ASN A 121 10.26 0.70 6.64
C ASN A 121 10.35 2.21 6.86
N THR A 122 10.12 2.64 8.10
CA THR A 122 10.28 4.07 8.50
C THR A 122 11.68 4.57 8.21
N GLY A 123 12.71 3.72 8.33
CA GLY A 123 14.09 4.04 7.98
C GLY A 123 14.25 4.47 6.52
N THR A 124 13.52 3.86 5.60
CA THR A 124 13.54 4.24 4.18
C THR A 124 12.96 5.65 3.98
N VAL A 125 11.78 5.92 4.56
CA VAL A 125 11.14 7.24 4.49
C VAL A 125 12.00 8.33 5.10
N LEU A 126 12.64 8.05 6.24
CA LEU A 126 13.49 9.02 6.96
C LEU A 126 14.85 9.25 6.29
N THR A 127 15.39 8.23 5.60
CA THR A 127 16.68 8.32 4.89
C THR A 127 16.55 9.05 3.56
N ALA A 128 15.39 8.95 2.89
CA ALA A 128 15.13 9.67 1.65
C ALA A 128 15.26 11.20 1.86
N GLN A 129 16.04 11.87 1.03
CA GLN A 129 16.27 13.33 1.09
C GLN A 129 15.23 14.12 0.30
N SER A 130 14.64 13.48 -0.71
CA SER A 130 13.55 14.03 -1.52
C SER A 130 12.41 12.99 -1.67
N GLU A 131 11.24 13.46 -2.07
CA GLU A 131 10.13 12.57 -2.38
C GLU A 131 10.44 11.70 -3.62
N SER A 132 11.22 12.23 -4.57
CA SER A 132 11.67 11.46 -5.74
C SER A 132 12.59 10.29 -5.36
N GLU A 133 13.41 10.43 -4.33
CA GLU A 133 14.20 9.32 -3.80
C GLU A 133 13.32 8.21 -3.22
N LEU A 134 12.33 8.57 -2.38
CA LEU A 134 11.37 7.61 -1.84
C LEU A 134 10.53 6.97 -2.95
N ALA A 135 10.08 7.78 -3.90
CA ALA A 135 9.34 7.31 -5.07
C ALA A 135 10.17 6.34 -5.91
N GLY A 136 11.49 6.56 -6.03
CA GLY A 136 12.42 5.67 -6.73
C GLY A 136 12.48 4.26 -6.11
N VAL A 137 12.58 4.19 -4.77
CA VAL A 137 12.54 2.90 -4.06
C VAL A 137 11.18 2.21 -4.25
N ILE A 138 10.07 2.94 -4.08
CA ILE A 138 8.73 2.38 -4.24
C ILE A 138 8.49 1.95 -5.70
N ALA A 139 8.96 2.71 -6.70
CA ALA A 139 8.85 2.34 -8.11
C ALA A 139 9.59 1.04 -8.45
N HIS A 140 10.73 0.80 -7.81
CA HIS A 140 11.47 -0.46 -7.92
C HIS A 140 10.64 -1.63 -7.36
N GLU A 141 10.01 -1.47 -6.17
CA GLU A 141 9.13 -2.50 -5.60
C GLU A 141 7.87 -2.72 -6.44
N VAL A 142 7.26 -1.66 -6.97
CA VAL A 142 6.14 -1.74 -7.93
C VAL A 142 6.56 -2.53 -9.16
N ALA A 143 7.78 -2.34 -9.66
CA ALA A 143 8.29 -3.10 -10.80
C ALA A 143 8.43 -4.59 -10.48
N HIS A 144 8.87 -4.97 -9.27
CA HIS A 144 8.90 -6.37 -8.86
C HIS A 144 7.53 -7.03 -8.92
N VAL A 145 6.47 -6.32 -8.50
CA VAL A 145 5.09 -6.82 -8.55
C VAL A 145 4.58 -6.89 -10.00
N THR A 146 4.69 -5.80 -10.75
CA THR A 146 4.14 -5.72 -12.13
C THR A 146 4.85 -6.66 -13.11
N GLN A 147 6.13 -6.99 -12.87
CA GLN A 147 6.89 -7.97 -13.63
C GLN A 147 6.77 -9.39 -13.07
N ASN A 148 5.94 -9.61 -12.03
CA ASN A 148 5.69 -10.91 -11.38
C ASN A 148 6.98 -11.62 -10.92
N HIS A 149 7.98 -10.87 -10.44
CA HIS A 149 9.30 -11.44 -10.11
C HIS A 149 9.22 -12.53 -9.05
N LEU A 150 8.37 -12.36 -8.02
CA LEU A 150 8.19 -13.35 -6.96
C LEU A 150 7.60 -14.66 -7.51
N VAL A 151 6.56 -14.58 -8.34
CA VAL A 151 5.93 -15.75 -8.98
C VAL A 151 6.90 -16.45 -9.93
N ARG A 152 7.62 -15.69 -10.76
CA ARG A 152 8.64 -16.21 -11.69
C ARG A 152 9.81 -16.88 -10.94
N GLN A 153 10.19 -16.36 -9.78
CA GLN A 153 11.24 -16.94 -8.95
C GLN A 153 10.80 -18.26 -8.33
N ILE A 154 9.57 -18.34 -7.82
CA ILE A 154 9.00 -19.59 -7.28
C ILE A 154 8.88 -20.64 -8.37
N ALA A 155 8.43 -20.29 -9.57
CA ALA A 155 8.34 -21.20 -10.69
C ALA A 155 9.72 -21.78 -11.13
N LYS A 156 10.81 -21.02 -10.94
CA LYS A 156 12.19 -21.51 -11.15
C LYS A 156 12.68 -22.47 -10.05
N MET A 157 12.08 -22.40 -8.86
CA MET A 157 12.34 -23.37 -7.79
C MET A 157 11.68 -24.71 -8.17
N LYS A 158 12.37 -25.85 -7.91
CA LYS A 158 11.88 -27.19 -8.31
C LYS A 158 10.41 -27.37 -7.94
N GLN A 159 9.66 -28.09 -8.78
CA GLN A 159 8.20 -28.36 -8.68
C GLN A 159 7.67 -28.75 -7.28
N ASN A 160 8.52 -29.26 -6.39
CA ASN A 160 8.14 -29.64 -5.02
C ASN A 160 7.99 -28.43 -4.06
N THR A 161 8.41 -27.24 -4.44
CA THR A 161 8.36 -26.06 -3.57
C THR A 161 7.03 -25.33 -3.65
N ILE A 162 6.35 -25.35 -4.80
CA ILE A 162 5.06 -24.70 -5.01
C ILE A 162 3.96 -25.32 -4.12
N PRO A 163 3.77 -26.67 -4.06
CA PRO A 163 2.83 -27.27 -3.15
C PRO A 163 3.12 -26.97 -1.67
N ALA A 164 4.41 -26.91 -1.29
CA ALA A 164 4.81 -26.56 0.08
C ALA A 164 4.48 -25.11 0.44
N LEU A 165 4.65 -24.16 -0.49
CA LEU A 165 4.28 -22.75 -0.30
C LEU A 165 2.76 -22.55 -0.26
N ILE A 166 2.01 -23.26 -1.11
CA ILE A 166 0.56 -23.30 -1.08
C ILE A 166 0.08 -23.94 0.24
N GLY A 167 0.67 -25.04 0.64
CA GLY A 167 0.40 -25.71 1.91
C GLY A 167 0.72 -24.81 3.12
N MET A 168 1.80 -24.05 3.08
CA MET A 168 2.17 -23.08 4.12
C MET A 168 1.18 -21.89 4.15
N ALA A 169 0.76 -21.36 3.01
CA ALA A 169 -0.22 -20.30 2.93
C ALA A 169 -1.61 -20.79 3.39
N VAL A 170 -2.02 -22.01 2.99
CA VAL A 170 -3.23 -22.67 3.48
C VAL A 170 -3.10 -23.00 4.98
N GLY A 171 -1.92 -23.42 5.44
CA GLY A 171 -1.60 -23.63 6.85
C GLY A 171 -1.69 -22.36 7.69
N LEU A 172 -1.19 -21.23 7.18
CA LEU A 172 -1.36 -19.90 7.78
C LEU A 172 -2.83 -19.47 7.86
N MET A 173 -3.62 -19.73 6.80
CA MET A 173 -5.06 -19.50 6.82
C MET A 173 -5.77 -20.44 7.81
N ALA A 174 -5.25 -21.65 7.99
CA ALA A 174 -5.80 -22.65 8.91
C ALA A 174 -5.39 -22.43 10.38
N ALA A 175 -4.19 -21.91 10.63
CA ALA A 175 -3.63 -21.67 11.97
C ALA A 175 -4.41 -20.63 12.79
N ARG A 176 -5.30 -19.87 12.17
CA ARG A 176 -6.21 -18.93 12.84
C ARG A 176 -7.14 -19.54 13.88
N SER A 177 -7.31 -20.85 13.85
CA SER A 177 -8.15 -21.57 14.81
C SER A 177 -7.39 -22.28 15.94
N ASN A 178 -6.02 -22.27 15.91
CA ASN A 178 -5.21 -22.96 16.94
C ASN A 178 -3.89 -22.20 17.17
N SER A 179 -3.73 -21.63 18.38
CA SER A 179 -2.61 -20.74 18.74
C SER A 179 -1.22 -21.38 18.61
N ASP A 180 -1.13 -22.70 18.78
CA ASP A 180 0.17 -23.39 18.78
C ASP A 180 0.68 -23.66 17.34
N ILE A 181 -0.25 -23.93 16.42
CA ILE A 181 0.06 -24.04 14.98
C ILE A 181 0.32 -22.65 14.39
N ALA A 182 -0.38 -21.63 14.87
CA ALA A 182 -0.17 -20.24 14.47
C ALA A 182 1.22 -19.74 14.82
N SER A 183 1.70 -20.00 16.04
CA SER A 183 3.05 -19.59 16.47
C SER A 183 4.16 -20.30 15.68
N ALA A 184 4.00 -21.59 15.38
CA ALA A 184 4.95 -22.34 14.54
C ALA A 184 4.91 -21.87 13.07
N ALA A 185 3.74 -21.55 12.53
CA ALA A 185 3.58 -21.03 11.17
C ALA A 185 4.10 -19.59 11.05
N ILE A 186 3.95 -18.75 12.08
CA ILE A 186 4.53 -17.39 12.12
C ILE A 186 6.04 -17.46 12.26
N MET A 187 6.59 -18.32 13.13
CA MET A 187 8.02 -18.53 13.21
C MET A 187 8.59 -19.08 11.90
N SER A 188 7.87 -19.96 11.19
CA SER A 188 8.28 -20.44 9.88
C SER A 188 8.06 -19.41 8.76
N ALA A 189 7.03 -18.55 8.85
CA ALA A 189 6.83 -17.44 7.92
C ALA A 189 7.80 -16.29 8.19
N GLN A 190 8.10 -15.95 9.45
CA GLN A 190 9.17 -15.01 9.82
C GLN A 190 10.55 -15.59 9.52
N ALA A 191 10.80 -16.86 9.81
CA ALA A 191 12.00 -17.55 9.36
C ALA A 191 12.03 -17.74 7.84
N GLY A 192 10.88 -17.91 7.18
CA GLY A 192 10.71 -17.91 5.74
C GLY A 192 10.90 -16.51 5.12
N MET A 193 10.39 -15.44 5.72
CA MET A 193 10.68 -14.07 5.33
C MET A 193 12.09 -13.62 5.71
N ALA A 194 12.65 -14.10 6.83
CA ALA A 194 13.99 -13.78 7.28
C ALA A 194 15.07 -14.72 6.71
N SER A 195 14.76 -15.97 6.38
CA SER A 195 15.71 -16.94 5.78
C SER A 195 15.50 -17.15 4.29
N SER A 196 14.30 -16.91 3.74
CA SER A 196 14.12 -16.62 2.32
C SER A 196 14.41 -15.14 2.07
N GLN A 197 15.60 -14.72 2.35
CA GLN A 197 16.31 -13.82 1.50
C GLN A 197 16.42 -14.52 0.14
N LEU A 198 15.31 -14.61 -0.55
CA LEU A 198 15.24 -14.83 -1.97
C LEU A 198 15.82 -13.57 -2.58
N ALA A 199 17.17 -13.45 -2.51
CA ALA A 199 17.83 -12.41 -3.27
C ALA A 199 17.37 -12.57 -4.71
N TYR A 200 16.64 -11.59 -5.20
CA TYR A 200 16.21 -11.59 -6.59
C TYR A 200 17.41 -11.79 -7.51
N THR A 201 17.20 -12.51 -8.60
CA THR A 201 18.30 -12.71 -9.55
C THR A 201 18.77 -11.36 -10.08
N ARG A 202 20.04 -11.24 -10.47
CA ARG A 202 20.58 -10.01 -11.06
C ARG A 202 19.77 -9.54 -12.27
N GLU A 203 19.15 -10.47 -12.99
CA GLU A 203 18.28 -10.17 -14.14
C GLU A 203 16.99 -9.49 -13.69
N PHE A 204 16.33 -9.98 -12.64
CA PHE A 204 15.13 -9.40 -12.08
C PHE A 204 15.42 -8.00 -11.50
N GLU A 205 16.56 -7.83 -10.85
CA GLU A 205 16.98 -6.53 -10.34
C GLU A 205 17.17 -5.49 -11.46
N ARG A 206 17.85 -5.87 -12.56
CA ARG A 206 18.01 -4.99 -13.72
C ARG A 206 16.67 -4.68 -14.41
N GLU A 207 15.77 -5.66 -14.47
CA GLU A 207 14.43 -5.47 -15.01
C GLU A 207 13.64 -4.50 -14.13
N ALA A 208 13.67 -4.66 -12.79
CA ALA A 208 13.03 -3.77 -11.83
C ALA A 208 13.61 -2.35 -11.87
N ASP A 209 14.94 -2.20 -11.99
CA ASP A 209 15.58 -0.90 -12.17
C ASP A 209 15.05 -0.20 -13.44
N ARG A 210 15.05 -0.90 -14.57
CA ARG A 210 14.60 -0.34 -15.85
C ARG A 210 13.13 0.08 -15.83
N VAL A 211 12.25 -0.80 -15.33
CA VAL A 211 10.82 -0.54 -15.27
C VAL A 211 10.53 0.54 -14.21
N GLY A 212 11.24 0.51 -13.08
CA GLY A 212 11.16 1.53 -12.05
C GLY A 212 11.53 2.93 -12.55
N PHE A 213 12.59 3.06 -13.35
CA PHE A 213 12.96 4.33 -14.00
C PHE A 213 11.85 4.86 -14.92
N GLN A 214 11.30 3.99 -15.79
CA GLN A 214 10.19 4.37 -16.68
C GLN A 214 8.96 4.82 -15.90
N THR A 215 8.65 4.12 -14.82
CA THR A 215 7.54 4.43 -13.92
C THR A 215 7.77 5.78 -13.24
N LEU A 216 8.98 6.03 -12.74
CA LEU A 216 9.34 7.26 -12.06
C LEU A 216 9.24 8.48 -12.99
N ASP A 217 9.76 8.37 -14.22
CA ASP A 217 9.64 9.44 -15.23
C ASP A 217 8.19 9.74 -15.60
N LYS A 218 7.41 8.69 -15.93
CA LYS A 218 5.99 8.85 -16.31
C LYS A 218 5.12 9.42 -15.19
N SER A 219 5.45 9.11 -13.92
CA SER A 219 4.75 9.66 -12.76
C SER A 219 5.17 11.09 -12.41
N GLY A 220 6.13 11.67 -13.15
CA GLY A 220 6.55 13.08 -13.03
C GLY A 220 7.57 13.33 -11.92
N PHE A 221 8.18 12.30 -11.35
CA PHE A 221 9.29 12.43 -10.40
C PHE A 221 10.63 12.61 -11.10
N ASP A 222 11.65 13.07 -10.35
CA ASP A 222 13.02 13.11 -10.84
C ASP A 222 13.64 11.72 -10.81
N VAL A 223 14.03 11.21 -11.98
CA VAL A 223 14.62 9.88 -12.13
C VAL A 223 15.96 9.73 -11.42
N HIS A 224 16.70 10.84 -11.25
CA HIS A 224 17.96 10.86 -10.50
C HIS A 224 17.77 10.45 -9.03
N GLY A 225 16.57 10.69 -8.46
CA GLY A 225 16.28 10.30 -7.09
C GLY A 225 16.52 8.82 -6.82
N MET A 226 16.21 7.94 -7.79
CA MET A 226 16.44 6.51 -7.63
C MET A 226 17.94 6.18 -7.57
N SER A 227 18.74 6.68 -8.51
CA SER A 227 20.18 6.44 -8.54
C SER A 227 20.90 7.06 -7.33
N ASP A 228 20.50 8.27 -6.92
CA ASP A 228 21.11 8.99 -5.80
C ASP A 228 20.86 8.27 -4.47
N PHE A 229 19.64 7.78 -4.26
CA PHE A 229 19.30 7.00 -3.07
C PHE A 229 20.13 5.73 -2.97
N PHE A 230 20.20 4.93 -4.05
CA PHE A 230 20.92 3.67 -4.04
C PHE A 230 22.44 3.84 -3.97
N GLU A 231 23.00 4.84 -4.63
CA GLU A 231 24.43 5.16 -4.52
C GLU A 231 24.78 5.54 -3.07
N ARG A 232 23.97 6.37 -2.44
CA ARG A 232 24.18 6.77 -1.04
C ARG A 232 24.05 5.60 -0.09
N LEU A 233 23.07 4.71 -0.32
CA LEU A 233 22.88 3.49 0.47
C LEU A 233 24.07 2.53 0.33
N GLN A 234 24.60 2.36 -0.89
CA GLN A 234 25.80 1.56 -1.14
C GLN A 234 27.04 2.14 -0.45
N LYS A 235 27.22 3.47 -0.56
CA LYS A 235 28.36 4.15 0.10
C LYS A 235 28.29 3.99 1.62
N SER A 236 27.10 4.13 2.19
CA SER A 236 26.93 3.95 3.65
C SER A 236 27.20 2.50 4.09
N SER A 237 26.84 1.50 3.28
CA SER A 237 27.05 0.09 3.61
C SER A 237 28.53 -0.31 3.74
N ARG A 238 29.43 0.39 3.02
CA ARG A 238 30.89 0.14 3.10
C ARG A 238 31.49 0.51 4.46
N LEU A 239 30.77 1.32 5.25
CA LEU A 239 31.20 1.72 6.59
C LEU A 239 30.84 0.67 7.67
N TYR A 240 30.04 -0.31 7.33
CA TYR A 240 29.55 -1.34 8.24
C TYR A 240 30.14 -2.70 7.84
N ASP A 241 31.30 -3.05 8.40
CA ASP A 241 31.87 -4.40 8.26
C ASP A 241 30.85 -5.43 8.77
N ASN A 242 30.33 -6.29 7.89
CA ASN A 242 29.39 -7.38 8.12
C ASN A 242 27.91 -7.05 8.40
N ASN A 243 27.41 -5.80 8.34
CA ASN A 243 26.02 -5.48 8.63
C ASN A 243 25.39 -4.61 7.53
N ALA A 244 25.47 -5.06 6.27
CA ALA A 244 24.81 -4.37 5.17
C ALA A 244 23.30 -4.18 5.46
N PRO A 245 22.70 -3.01 5.14
CA PRO A 245 21.27 -2.78 5.27
C PRO A 245 20.45 -3.93 4.70
N VAL A 246 19.33 -4.25 5.33
CA VAL A 246 18.47 -5.41 4.93
C VAL A 246 18.10 -5.30 3.45
N TYR A 247 17.82 -4.10 2.97
CA TYR A 247 17.53 -3.83 1.56
C TYR A 247 18.64 -4.33 0.61
N LEU A 248 19.91 -4.10 0.94
CA LEU A 248 21.03 -4.52 0.09
C LEU A 248 21.27 -6.05 0.11
N ARG A 249 20.69 -6.74 1.07
CA ARG A 249 20.74 -8.22 1.15
C ARG A 249 19.69 -8.87 0.24
N SER A 250 18.50 -8.30 0.18
CA SER A 250 17.41 -8.73 -0.73
C SER A 250 17.59 -8.20 -2.16
N HIS A 251 18.15 -6.99 -2.29
CA HIS A 251 18.40 -6.28 -3.56
C HIS A 251 19.90 -5.94 -3.69
N PRO A 252 20.76 -6.92 -4.07
CA PRO A 252 22.20 -6.70 -4.11
C PRO A 252 22.56 -5.56 -5.07
N MET A 253 23.14 -4.48 -4.53
CA MET A 253 23.49 -3.28 -5.28
C MET A 253 24.94 -3.39 -5.76
N THR A 254 25.12 -3.85 -7.00
CA THR A 254 26.42 -3.93 -7.64
C THR A 254 26.84 -2.58 -8.23
N VAL A 255 28.14 -2.37 -8.40
CA VAL A 255 28.67 -1.16 -9.08
C VAL A 255 28.10 -1.05 -10.50
N GLU A 256 27.90 -2.19 -11.17
CA GLU A 256 27.34 -2.26 -12.51
C GLU A 256 25.88 -1.74 -12.54
N ARG A 257 25.01 -2.13 -11.57
CA ARG A 257 23.65 -1.61 -11.48
C ARG A 257 23.63 -0.11 -11.26
N ILE A 258 24.46 0.41 -10.35
CA ILE A 258 24.55 1.85 -10.10
C ILE A 258 24.99 2.59 -11.35
N SER A 259 26.02 2.09 -12.05
CA SER A 259 26.49 2.71 -13.29
C SER A 259 25.42 2.67 -14.40
N ASP A 260 24.66 1.57 -14.54
CA ASP A 260 23.56 1.49 -15.48
C ASP A 260 22.44 2.49 -15.14
N MET A 261 22.07 2.60 -13.87
CA MET A 261 21.10 3.59 -13.42
C MET A 261 21.56 5.04 -13.68
N GLN A 262 22.81 5.36 -13.39
CA GLN A 262 23.38 6.68 -13.64
C GLN A 262 23.41 7.00 -15.13
N ASN A 263 23.81 6.05 -15.99
CA ASN A 263 23.79 6.21 -17.43
C ASN A 263 22.37 6.46 -17.94
N ARG A 264 21.39 5.67 -17.49
CA ARG A 264 19.97 5.87 -17.84
C ARG A 264 19.47 7.24 -17.37
N ALA A 265 19.81 7.66 -16.16
CA ALA A 265 19.40 8.96 -15.65
C ALA A 265 19.92 10.12 -16.53
N GLN A 266 21.12 9.98 -17.14
CA GLN A 266 21.67 10.97 -18.07
C GLN A 266 20.89 11.06 -19.39
N GLU A 267 20.17 10.00 -19.82
CA GLU A 267 19.32 10.02 -21.01
C GLU A 267 18.05 10.85 -20.78
N TYR A 268 17.64 11.01 -19.52
CA TYR A 268 16.51 11.86 -19.12
C TYR A 268 17.02 13.26 -18.78
N GLY A 269 16.40 14.28 -19.33
CA GLY A 269 16.73 15.67 -18.99
C GLY A 269 16.52 15.94 -17.50
N TYR A 270 17.36 16.82 -16.92
CA TYR A 270 17.18 17.24 -15.54
C TYR A 270 15.81 17.84 -15.31
N ARG A 271 15.08 17.31 -14.32
CA ARG A 271 13.77 17.80 -13.91
C ARG A 271 13.84 18.21 -12.44
N GLN A 272 13.69 19.49 -12.16
CA GLN A 272 13.57 19.95 -10.79
C GLN A 272 12.18 19.63 -10.26
N VAL A 273 12.06 18.61 -9.40
CA VAL A 273 10.82 18.22 -8.73
C VAL A 273 10.87 18.63 -7.28
N VAL A 274 9.94 19.49 -6.89
CA VAL A 274 9.79 19.90 -5.49
C VAL A 274 9.02 18.82 -4.74
N SER A 275 9.58 18.33 -3.64
CA SER A 275 8.89 17.38 -2.76
C SER A 275 7.60 17.98 -2.20
N GLY A 276 6.53 17.18 -2.19
CA GLY A 276 5.24 17.58 -1.64
C GLY A 276 5.29 17.89 -0.14
N LEU A 277 4.37 18.74 0.32
CA LEU A 277 4.28 19.07 1.74
C LEU A 277 4.05 17.83 2.60
N ASP A 278 3.21 16.90 2.14
CA ASP A 278 2.85 15.68 2.88
C ASP A 278 4.04 14.74 3.08
N PHE A 279 5.01 14.71 2.15
CA PHE A 279 6.29 14.03 2.34
C PHE A 279 7.03 14.52 3.60
N TYR A 280 7.13 15.83 3.76
CA TYR A 280 7.79 16.42 4.93
C TYR A 280 6.97 16.24 6.21
N LEU A 281 5.64 16.32 6.13
CA LEU A 281 4.75 16.13 7.26
C LEU A 281 4.81 14.70 7.80
N VAL A 282 4.76 13.69 6.91
CA VAL A 282 4.89 12.28 7.31
C VAL A 282 6.24 12.00 7.93
N ARG A 283 7.32 12.54 7.37
CA ARG A 283 8.66 12.42 7.98
C ARG A 283 8.73 13.07 9.35
N ALA A 284 8.12 14.25 9.53
CA ALA A 284 8.06 14.91 10.82
C ALA A 284 7.24 14.11 11.84
N LYS A 285 6.12 13.53 11.40
CA LYS A 285 5.29 12.63 12.24
C LYS A 285 6.09 11.39 12.66
N LEU A 286 6.74 10.72 11.72
CA LEU A 286 7.56 9.53 12.00
C LEU A 286 8.67 9.84 13.01
N ARG A 287 9.39 10.95 12.88
CA ARG A 287 10.36 11.39 13.90
C ARG A 287 9.69 11.65 15.24
N GLY A 288 8.56 12.36 15.22
CA GLY A 288 7.77 12.62 16.43
C GLY A 288 7.22 11.36 17.11
N MET A 289 7.11 10.22 16.41
CA MET A 289 6.74 8.93 16.97
C MET A 289 7.89 8.21 17.65
N MET A 290 9.13 8.52 17.31
CA MET A 290 10.32 7.85 17.85
C MET A 290 10.59 8.29 19.31
N GLY A 291 11.20 7.40 20.07
CA GLY A 291 11.62 7.68 21.44
C GLY A 291 10.48 8.08 22.39
N THR A 292 10.86 8.65 23.51
CA THR A 292 9.91 9.18 24.48
C THR A 292 9.30 10.51 24.01
N PRO A 293 8.09 10.88 24.45
CA PRO A 293 7.49 12.17 24.12
C PRO A 293 8.40 13.37 24.47
N ARG A 294 9.16 13.29 25.56
CA ARG A 294 10.08 14.37 25.98
C ARG A 294 11.27 14.51 25.01
N GLU A 295 11.85 13.41 24.56
CA GLU A 295 12.93 13.40 23.58
C GLU A 295 12.45 13.93 22.24
N ALA A 296 11.28 13.50 21.77
CA ALA A 296 10.69 13.98 20.53
C ALA A 296 10.44 15.50 20.53
N VAL A 297 9.96 16.05 21.66
CA VAL A 297 9.79 17.51 21.84
C VAL A 297 11.16 18.20 21.76
N ALA A 298 12.14 17.73 22.53
CA ALA A 298 13.47 18.35 22.57
C ALA A 298 14.15 18.34 21.19
N GLU A 299 14.04 17.26 20.44
CA GLU A 299 14.56 17.16 19.08
C GLU A 299 13.85 18.13 18.14
N ALA A 300 12.52 18.18 18.14
CA ALA A 300 11.74 19.08 17.29
C ALA A 300 12.01 20.57 17.61
N GLU A 301 12.16 20.93 18.88
CA GLU A 301 12.56 22.28 19.30
C GLU A 301 13.97 22.64 18.81
N ALA A 302 14.92 21.69 18.90
CA ALA A 302 16.28 21.89 18.41
C ALA A 302 16.30 22.12 16.89
N LEU A 303 15.56 21.31 16.11
CA LEU A 303 15.44 21.47 14.65
C LEU A 303 14.90 22.87 14.28
N LEU A 304 13.89 23.35 14.98
CA LEU A 304 13.31 24.68 14.76
C LEU A 304 14.29 25.80 15.13
N ARG A 305 14.92 25.71 16.31
CA ARG A 305 15.90 26.69 16.81
C ARG A 305 17.11 26.82 15.88
N GLU A 306 17.62 25.68 15.39
CA GLU A 306 18.80 25.61 14.54
C GLU A 306 18.46 25.82 13.06
N LYS A 307 17.17 25.96 12.72
CA LYS A 307 16.66 26.08 11.34
C LYS A 307 17.10 24.93 10.41
N LYS A 308 17.30 23.73 10.98
CA LYS A 308 17.72 22.52 10.25
C LYS A 308 16.51 21.77 9.67
N TYR A 309 15.71 22.43 8.87
CA TYR A 309 14.51 21.85 8.25
C TYR A 309 14.38 22.27 6.79
N ALA A 310 13.86 21.39 5.95
CA ALA A 310 13.54 21.69 4.56
C ALA A 310 12.14 22.33 4.42
N SER A 311 11.23 22.11 5.38
CA SER A 311 9.87 22.65 5.39
C SER A 311 9.54 23.20 6.77
N GLN A 312 9.33 24.49 6.88
CA GLN A 312 8.94 25.13 8.14
C GLN A 312 7.58 24.65 8.66
N PRO A 313 6.52 24.53 7.81
CA PRO A 313 5.25 23.97 8.27
C PRO A 313 5.39 22.57 8.84
N ALA A 314 6.19 21.70 8.19
CA ALA A 314 6.40 20.34 8.65
C ALA A 314 7.23 20.27 9.96
N ALA A 315 8.24 21.14 10.13
CA ALA A 315 8.99 21.20 11.38
C ALA A 315 8.11 21.62 12.56
N ARG A 316 7.25 22.64 12.36
CA ARG A 316 6.27 23.06 13.38
C ARG A 316 5.22 21.98 13.64
N TYR A 317 4.75 21.30 12.61
CA TYR A 317 3.84 20.15 12.73
C TYR A 317 4.46 19.04 13.59
N GLY A 318 5.74 18.71 13.36
CA GLY A 318 6.45 17.71 14.16
C GLY A 318 6.53 18.09 15.63
N LEU A 319 6.78 19.39 15.95
CA LEU A 319 6.75 19.88 17.33
C LEU A 319 5.34 19.82 17.90
N ALA A 320 4.31 20.28 17.18
CA ALA A 320 2.93 20.23 17.64
C ALA A 320 2.49 18.78 17.94
N PHE A 321 2.84 17.83 17.06
CA PHE A 321 2.57 16.41 17.24
C PHE A 321 3.29 15.83 18.49
N ALA A 322 4.58 16.13 18.65
CA ALA A 322 5.35 15.69 19.82
C ALA A 322 4.79 16.27 21.14
N LEU A 323 4.35 17.54 21.13
CA LEU A 323 3.70 18.18 22.25
C LEU A 323 2.36 17.54 22.60
N MET A 324 1.57 17.10 21.59
CA MET A 324 0.34 16.33 21.82
C MET A 324 0.64 14.99 22.46
N ARG A 325 1.66 14.26 22.01
CA ARG A 325 2.15 13.04 22.68
C ARG A 325 2.57 13.30 24.14
N ALA A 326 3.18 14.46 24.40
CA ALA A 326 3.56 14.89 25.74
C ALA A 326 2.39 15.46 26.56
N LYS A 327 1.15 15.42 26.04
CA LYS A 327 -0.07 15.96 26.66
C LYS A 327 -0.01 17.48 26.95
N ASN A 328 0.84 18.20 26.24
CA ASN A 328 0.96 19.66 26.33
C ASN A 328 0.12 20.35 25.25
N VAL A 329 -1.21 20.23 25.38
CA VAL A 329 -2.18 20.71 24.39
C VAL A 329 -2.04 22.21 24.13
N GLY A 330 -1.79 23.01 25.17
CA GLY A 330 -1.67 24.48 25.03
C GLY A 330 -0.45 24.90 24.21
N ALA A 331 0.68 24.19 24.34
CA ALA A 331 1.86 24.45 23.51
C ALA A 331 1.63 23.96 22.08
N ALA A 332 1.01 22.80 21.91
CA ALA A 332 0.64 22.27 20.58
C ALA A 332 -0.27 23.23 19.81
N GLN A 333 -1.25 23.86 20.50
CA GLN A 333 -2.13 24.87 19.89
C GLN A 333 -1.34 26.08 19.36
N ARG A 334 -0.37 26.59 20.12
CA ARG A 334 0.46 27.73 19.66
C ARG A 334 1.27 27.42 18.39
N GLU A 335 1.81 26.20 18.32
CA GLU A 335 2.52 25.77 17.09
C GLU A 335 1.55 25.60 15.93
N MET A 336 0.35 25.06 16.19
CA MET A 336 -0.69 24.94 15.16
C MET A 336 -1.16 26.31 14.65
N ASP A 337 -1.35 27.30 15.54
CA ASP A 337 -1.70 28.68 15.15
C ASP A 337 -0.62 29.27 14.23
N SER A 338 0.64 28.97 14.51
CA SER A 338 1.78 29.38 13.67
C SER A 338 1.75 28.68 12.28
N ILE A 339 1.30 27.44 12.20
CA ILE A 339 1.14 26.72 10.91
C ILE A 339 -0.01 27.32 10.11
N VAL A 340 -1.15 27.56 10.75
CA VAL A 340 -2.33 28.18 10.10
C VAL A 340 -2.00 29.54 9.48
N ALA A 341 -1.15 30.33 10.15
CA ALA A 341 -0.69 31.63 9.64
C ALA A 341 0.12 31.50 8.31
N LEU A 342 0.71 30.33 8.02
CA LEU A 342 1.43 30.05 6.78
C LEU A 342 0.49 29.73 5.60
N LYS A 343 -0.82 29.60 5.83
CA LYS A 343 -1.88 29.35 4.82
C LYS A 343 -1.62 28.10 3.95
N VAL A 344 -0.98 27.09 4.50
CA VAL A 344 -0.78 25.79 3.85
C VAL A 344 -1.96 24.86 4.15
N ALA A 345 -2.31 24.02 3.18
CA ALA A 345 -3.41 23.08 3.29
C ALA A 345 -2.91 21.64 3.13
N SER A 346 -3.27 20.80 4.09
CA SER A 346 -2.99 19.36 4.07
C SER A 346 -4.03 18.65 4.96
N PRO A 347 -4.49 17.45 4.59
CA PRO A 347 -5.35 16.65 5.47
C PRO A 347 -4.64 16.31 6.80
N ILE A 348 -3.33 16.09 6.78
CA ILE A 348 -2.49 15.78 7.93
C ILE A 348 -2.48 16.96 8.94
N ILE A 349 -2.30 18.20 8.44
CA ILE A 349 -2.36 19.40 9.31
C ILE A 349 -3.76 19.59 9.88
N SER A 350 -4.80 19.41 9.06
CA SER A 350 -6.18 19.57 9.50
C SER A 350 -6.57 18.52 10.55
N GLY A 351 -6.09 17.27 10.39
CA GLY A 351 -6.29 16.20 11.38
C GLY A 351 -5.70 16.56 12.72
N LEU A 352 -4.43 16.96 12.77
CA LEU A 352 -3.77 17.35 14.01
C LEU A 352 -4.42 18.60 14.66
N ALA A 353 -4.83 19.59 13.86
CA ALA A 353 -5.52 20.77 14.35
C ALA A 353 -6.84 20.39 15.07
N ALA A 354 -7.61 19.47 14.50
CA ALA A 354 -8.83 18.97 15.10
C ALA A 354 -8.55 18.12 16.36
N GLU A 355 -7.51 17.30 16.34
CA GLU A 355 -7.09 16.52 17.50
C GLU A 355 -6.65 17.40 18.67
N ILE A 356 -5.95 18.52 18.41
CA ILE A 356 -5.57 19.51 19.42
C ILE A 356 -6.83 20.14 20.05
N LYS A 357 -7.84 20.51 19.23
CA LYS A 357 -9.13 21.02 19.73
C LYS A 357 -9.84 19.99 20.60
N ALA A 358 -9.93 18.75 20.13
CA ALA A 358 -10.53 17.67 20.90
C ALA A 358 -9.78 17.41 22.22
N GLY A 359 -8.44 17.44 22.20
CA GLY A 359 -7.59 17.32 23.38
C GLY A 359 -7.77 18.45 24.41
N ALA A 360 -8.19 19.63 23.95
CA ALA A 360 -8.60 20.75 24.79
C ALA A 360 -10.05 20.65 25.31
N GLY A 361 -10.81 19.59 24.92
CA GLY A 361 -12.23 19.44 25.25
C GLY A 361 -13.19 20.18 24.30
N ASP A 362 -12.67 20.90 23.30
CA ASP A 362 -13.45 21.61 22.28
C ASP A 362 -13.85 20.65 21.15
N PHE A 363 -14.77 19.73 21.43
CA PHE A 363 -15.27 18.76 20.45
C PHE A 363 -16.03 19.45 19.30
N ALA A 364 -16.73 20.56 19.57
CA ALA A 364 -17.45 21.30 18.54
C ALA A 364 -16.49 21.96 17.55
N GLY A 365 -15.42 22.58 18.04
CA GLY A 365 -14.34 23.12 17.20
C GLY A 365 -13.65 22.04 16.39
N ALA A 366 -13.32 20.88 16.98
CA ALA A 366 -12.74 19.74 16.28
C ALA A 366 -13.64 19.26 15.13
N GLN A 367 -14.95 19.09 15.38
CA GLN A 367 -15.94 18.68 14.38
C GLN A 367 -16.06 19.69 13.23
N SER A 368 -15.96 20.97 13.52
CA SER A 368 -15.98 22.03 12.50
C SER A 368 -14.77 21.93 11.58
N ILE A 369 -13.56 21.74 12.15
CA ILE A 369 -12.32 21.58 11.39
C ILE A 369 -12.39 20.32 10.51
N TYR A 370 -12.82 19.17 11.06
CA TYR A 370 -12.95 17.93 10.28
C TYR A 370 -13.94 18.09 9.13
N ARG A 371 -15.10 18.73 9.36
CA ARG A 371 -16.13 18.93 8.33
C ARG A 371 -15.63 19.82 7.19
N GLU A 372 -14.93 20.90 7.52
CA GLU A 372 -14.32 21.79 6.50
C GLU A 372 -13.20 21.05 5.75
N ALA A 373 -12.36 20.31 6.45
CA ALA A 373 -11.26 19.56 5.84
C ALA A 373 -11.78 18.44 4.90
N LEU A 374 -12.86 17.74 5.28
CA LEU A 374 -13.50 16.72 4.44
C LEU A 374 -14.15 17.27 3.19
N GLN A 375 -14.57 18.56 3.15
CA GLN A 375 -15.00 19.21 1.90
C GLN A 375 -13.84 19.37 0.91
N ARG A 376 -12.62 19.57 1.40
CA ARG A 376 -11.42 19.75 0.58
C ARG A 376 -10.71 18.42 0.26
N PHE A 377 -10.76 17.48 1.17
CA PHE A 377 -10.07 16.18 1.13
C PHE A 377 -11.04 15.03 1.45
N PRO A 378 -12.05 14.79 0.61
CA PRO A 378 -13.14 13.86 0.92
C PRO A 378 -12.70 12.39 1.04
N GLN A 379 -11.55 12.04 0.47
CA GLN A 379 -11.02 10.67 0.47
C GLN A 379 -9.99 10.42 1.58
N ALA A 380 -9.61 11.44 2.35
CA ALA A 380 -8.64 11.29 3.43
C ALA A 380 -9.22 10.47 4.59
N LYS A 381 -8.83 9.21 4.69
CA LYS A 381 -9.35 8.28 5.71
C LYS A 381 -9.04 8.74 7.12
N SER A 382 -7.88 9.36 7.33
CA SER A 382 -7.51 9.96 8.61
C SER A 382 -8.55 10.98 9.11
N LEU A 383 -9.05 11.84 8.19
CA LEU A 383 -10.08 12.82 8.52
C LEU A 383 -11.44 12.15 8.76
N ILE A 384 -11.78 11.11 7.98
CA ILE A 384 -13.03 10.35 8.15
C ILE A 384 -13.07 9.71 9.54
N TYR A 385 -12.01 9.00 9.93
CA TYR A 385 -11.95 8.35 11.24
C TYR A 385 -11.88 9.38 12.38
N GLY A 386 -11.10 10.46 12.19
CA GLY A 386 -10.99 11.56 13.17
C GLY A 386 -12.33 12.25 13.41
N TYR A 387 -13.10 12.50 12.34
CA TYR A 387 -14.43 13.11 12.47
C TYR A 387 -15.37 12.21 13.27
N VAL A 388 -15.44 10.91 12.96
CA VAL A 388 -16.25 9.96 13.71
C VAL A 388 -15.84 9.90 15.18
N ASN A 389 -14.52 9.84 15.46
CA ASN A 389 -14.03 9.82 16.83
C ASN A 389 -14.38 11.12 17.59
N SER A 390 -14.35 12.28 16.92
CA SER A 390 -14.74 13.56 17.53
C SER A 390 -16.24 13.63 17.83
N LEU A 391 -17.09 13.09 16.94
CA LEU A 391 -18.53 12.95 17.16
C LEU A 391 -18.81 12.00 18.32
N TYR A 392 -18.11 10.86 18.37
CA TYR A 392 -18.20 9.89 19.46
C TYR A 392 -17.84 10.52 20.83
N ALA A 393 -16.70 11.21 20.89
CA ALA A 393 -16.24 11.89 22.09
C ALA A 393 -17.21 12.99 22.54
N GLY A 394 -17.81 13.70 21.59
CA GLY A 394 -18.87 14.69 21.82
C GLY A 394 -20.25 14.08 22.09
N LYS A 395 -20.37 12.74 22.20
CA LYS A 395 -21.62 11.98 22.41
C LYS A 395 -22.68 12.19 21.33
N ARG A 396 -22.29 12.57 20.11
CA ARG A 396 -23.17 12.76 18.94
C ARG A 396 -23.30 11.44 18.17
N TYR A 397 -23.71 10.38 18.83
CA TYR A 397 -23.69 9.01 18.29
C TYR A 397 -24.55 8.85 17.04
N ASP A 398 -25.75 9.43 16.99
CA ASP A 398 -26.64 9.32 15.81
C ASP A 398 -26.03 9.96 14.56
N GLU A 399 -25.31 11.07 14.72
CA GLU A 399 -24.63 11.72 13.62
C GLU A 399 -23.40 10.90 13.17
N ALA A 400 -22.65 10.35 14.13
CA ALA A 400 -21.55 9.45 13.84
C ALA A 400 -22.02 8.23 13.03
N LEU A 401 -23.14 7.59 13.40
CA LEU A 401 -23.70 6.45 12.70
C LEU A 401 -24.17 6.83 11.30
N ARG A 402 -24.91 7.93 11.11
CA ARG A 402 -25.32 8.37 9.76
C ARG A 402 -24.12 8.66 8.87
N PHE A 403 -23.07 9.26 9.41
CA PHE A 403 -21.85 9.51 8.65
C PHE A 403 -21.12 8.20 8.31
N LEU A 404 -20.99 7.27 9.28
CA LEU A 404 -20.41 5.93 9.07
C LEU A 404 -21.17 5.16 8.00
N ASP A 405 -22.51 5.17 8.02
CA ASP A 405 -23.33 4.50 7.02
C ASP A 405 -23.04 5.03 5.60
N SER A 406 -22.90 6.36 5.46
CA SER A 406 -22.53 6.97 4.17
C SER A 406 -21.11 6.59 3.73
N GLN A 407 -20.16 6.48 4.65
CA GLN A 407 -18.79 6.08 4.32
C GLN A 407 -18.67 4.60 3.99
N LEU A 408 -19.43 3.73 4.65
CA LEU A 408 -19.47 2.30 4.37
C LEU A 408 -20.08 1.97 2.99
N GLN A 409 -20.92 2.85 2.43
CA GLN A 409 -21.37 2.72 1.03
C GLN A 409 -20.24 2.93 0.04
N LEU A 410 -19.25 3.78 0.37
CA LEU A 410 -18.09 4.09 -0.48
C LEU A 410 -16.93 3.11 -0.22
N TYR A 411 -16.74 2.70 1.03
CA TYR A 411 -15.60 1.91 1.50
C TYR A 411 -16.07 0.66 2.26
N SER A 412 -16.83 -0.19 1.59
CA SER A 412 -17.46 -1.40 2.19
C SER A 412 -16.46 -2.44 2.72
N SER A 413 -15.20 -2.40 2.29
CA SER A 413 -14.13 -3.29 2.76
C SER A 413 -13.22 -2.66 3.82
N ASP A 414 -13.58 -1.49 4.35
CA ASP A 414 -12.80 -0.82 5.39
C ASP A 414 -13.19 -1.29 6.79
N TYR A 415 -12.41 -2.21 7.35
CA TYR A 415 -12.69 -2.79 8.67
C TYR A 415 -12.72 -1.74 9.79
N LYS A 416 -11.95 -0.63 9.68
CA LYS A 416 -11.92 0.42 10.73
C LYS A 416 -13.27 1.12 10.86
N LEU A 417 -13.97 1.34 9.74
CA LEU A 417 -15.31 1.93 9.77
C LEU A 417 -16.30 1.03 10.52
N TYR A 418 -16.24 -0.28 10.29
CA TYR A 418 -17.07 -1.23 11.05
C TYR A 418 -16.70 -1.26 12.54
N GLY A 419 -15.42 -1.17 12.87
CA GLY A 419 -14.96 -1.06 14.25
C GLY A 419 -15.50 0.20 14.96
N LEU A 420 -15.48 1.34 14.28
CA LEU A 420 -16.04 2.60 14.77
C LEU A 420 -17.57 2.52 14.89
N GLN A 421 -18.24 1.85 13.94
CA GLN A 421 -19.68 1.63 13.98
C GLN A 421 -20.07 0.74 15.17
N ALA A 422 -19.38 -0.38 15.37
CA ALA A 422 -19.59 -1.26 16.52
C ALA A 422 -19.41 -0.54 17.85
N LYS A 423 -18.32 0.24 17.98
CA LYS A 423 -18.04 1.08 19.15
C LYS A 423 -19.17 2.09 19.42
N THR A 424 -19.71 2.70 18.37
CA THR A 424 -20.76 3.71 18.48
C THR A 424 -22.10 3.09 18.86
N TYR A 425 -22.47 1.93 18.28
CA TYR A 425 -23.66 1.16 18.69
C TYR A 425 -23.57 0.69 20.15
N ALA A 426 -22.38 0.24 20.59
CA ALA A 426 -22.16 -0.14 21.98
C ALA A 426 -22.43 1.02 22.94
N ALA A 427 -22.02 2.25 22.61
CA ALA A 427 -22.28 3.43 23.41
C ALA A 427 -23.76 3.83 23.49
N GLN A 428 -24.58 3.39 22.51
CA GLN A 428 -26.03 3.56 22.50
C GLN A 428 -26.79 2.39 23.16
N GLY A 429 -26.09 1.32 23.56
CA GLY A 429 -26.74 0.11 24.07
C GLY A 429 -27.43 -0.76 23.01
N LYS A 430 -27.20 -0.51 21.72
CA LYS A 430 -27.77 -1.27 20.59
C LYS A 430 -26.94 -2.52 20.35
N ARG A 431 -27.22 -3.56 21.10
CA ARG A 431 -26.37 -4.76 21.18
C ARG A 431 -26.35 -5.57 19.90
N LEU A 432 -27.52 -5.82 19.29
CA LEU A 432 -27.62 -6.55 18.02
C LEU A 432 -26.81 -5.85 16.91
N ALA A 433 -27.01 -4.54 16.75
CA ALA A 433 -26.30 -3.75 15.73
C ALA A 433 -24.78 -3.70 15.99
N GLN A 434 -24.38 -3.60 17.26
CA GLN A 434 -22.97 -3.69 17.66
C GLN A 434 -22.35 -4.99 17.22
N LEU A 435 -22.96 -6.14 17.56
CA LEU A 435 -22.43 -7.48 17.26
C LEU A 435 -22.38 -7.74 15.75
N LYS A 436 -23.37 -7.26 14.99
CA LYS A 436 -23.37 -7.32 13.53
C LYS A 436 -22.19 -6.54 12.93
N ALA A 437 -21.97 -5.30 13.35
CA ALA A 437 -20.83 -4.49 12.90
C ALA A 437 -19.49 -5.11 13.33
N GLN A 438 -19.42 -5.70 14.53
CA GLN A 438 -18.23 -6.40 15.04
C GLN A 438 -17.93 -7.65 14.21
N ALA A 439 -18.93 -8.35 13.71
CA ALA A 439 -18.76 -9.51 12.82
C ALA A 439 -18.10 -9.10 11.49
N GLU A 440 -18.55 -8.01 10.86
CA GLU A 440 -17.93 -7.49 9.63
C GLU A 440 -16.50 -7.03 9.89
N PHE A 441 -16.25 -6.36 11.04
CA PHE A 441 -14.91 -5.99 11.46
C PHE A 441 -13.96 -7.20 11.53
N TYR A 442 -14.37 -8.30 12.14
CA TYR A 442 -13.58 -9.53 12.20
C TYR A 442 -13.44 -10.22 10.84
N LEU A 443 -14.51 -10.27 10.07
CA LEU A 443 -14.50 -10.89 8.74
C LEU A 443 -13.45 -10.23 7.82
N LEU A 444 -13.44 -8.89 7.76
CA LEU A 444 -12.52 -8.13 6.93
C LEU A 444 -11.06 -8.23 7.40
N GLN A 445 -10.84 -8.64 8.64
CA GLN A 445 -9.51 -9.01 9.13
C GLN A 445 -9.17 -10.50 8.93
N GLY A 446 -10.06 -11.24 8.23
CA GLY A 446 -9.90 -12.67 7.99
C GLY A 446 -10.14 -13.55 9.22
N LEU A 447 -10.75 -13.04 10.26
CA LEU A 447 -11.07 -13.74 11.49
C LEU A 447 -12.49 -14.36 11.41
N LEU A 448 -12.67 -15.28 10.43
CA LEU A 448 -13.99 -15.85 10.10
C LEU A 448 -14.68 -16.52 11.30
N THR A 449 -13.92 -17.25 12.12
CA THR A 449 -14.50 -17.93 13.30
C THR A 449 -15.06 -16.90 14.28
N GLN A 450 -14.34 -15.83 14.59
CA GLN A 450 -14.79 -14.76 15.46
C GLN A 450 -16.00 -14.02 14.87
N ALA A 451 -16.00 -13.79 13.55
CA ALA A 451 -17.15 -13.19 12.86
C ALA A 451 -18.43 -14.05 13.03
N VAL A 452 -18.31 -15.36 12.86
CA VAL A 452 -19.43 -16.31 13.08
C VAL A 452 -19.91 -16.28 14.53
N GLU A 453 -19.00 -16.27 15.50
CA GLU A 453 -19.35 -16.17 16.93
C GLU A 453 -20.12 -14.89 17.26
N GLN A 454 -19.69 -13.73 16.71
CA GLN A 454 -20.41 -12.47 16.92
C GLN A 454 -21.84 -12.53 16.38
N LEU A 455 -22.06 -13.10 15.19
CA LEU A 455 -23.39 -13.26 14.65
C LEU A 455 -24.23 -14.27 15.43
N GLN A 456 -23.64 -15.31 16.01
CA GLN A 456 -24.34 -16.24 16.91
C GLN A 456 -24.77 -15.56 18.23
N PHE A 457 -23.98 -14.61 18.74
CA PHE A 457 -24.41 -13.77 19.86
C PHE A 457 -25.51 -12.81 19.44
N ALA A 458 -25.36 -12.13 18.29
CA ALA A 458 -26.39 -11.23 17.75
C ALA A 458 -27.75 -11.93 17.55
N GLN A 459 -27.75 -13.20 17.18
CA GLN A 459 -28.97 -14.03 17.02
C GLN A 459 -29.79 -14.14 18.31
N LYS A 460 -29.15 -14.04 19.48
CA LYS A 460 -29.76 -14.17 20.80
C LYS A 460 -30.25 -12.84 21.39
N GLU A 461 -29.88 -11.73 20.77
CA GLU A 461 -30.27 -10.40 21.22
C GLU A 461 -31.71 -10.08 20.84
N THR A 462 -32.38 -9.31 21.69
CA THR A 462 -33.81 -8.99 21.55
C THR A 462 -34.09 -7.52 21.28
N ASP A 463 -33.04 -6.72 21.17
CA ASP A 463 -33.12 -5.26 20.97
C ASP A 463 -33.26 -4.86 19.50
N GLY A 464 -33.23 -5.83 18.56
CA GLY A 464 -33.43 -5.61 17.15
C GLY A 464 -34.86 -5.85 16.66
N ASN A 465 -35.22 -5.23 15.56
CA ASN A 465 -36.46 -5.49 14.87
C ASN A 465 -36.36 -6.75 13.97
N PHE A 466 -37.51 -7.20 13.41
CA PHE A 466 -37.58 -8.39 12.56
C PHE A 466 -36.62 -8.34 11.36
N PHE A 467 -36.45 -7.17 10.72
CA PHE A 467 -35.56 -7.03 9.55
C PHE A 467 -34.08 -7.14 9.94
N GLU A 468 -33.72 -6.56 11.06
CA GLU A 468 -32.35 -6.64 11.59
C GLU A 468 -32.00 -8.07 11.99
N GLN A 469 -32.92 -8.77 12.63
CA GLN A 469 -32.75 -10.16 13.01
C GLN A 469 -32.65 -11.08 11.78
N SER A 470 -33.50 -10.87 10.78
CA SER A 470 -33.43 -11.61 9.50
C SER A 470 -32.12 -11.37 8.75
N ALA A 471 -31.57 -10.15 8.80
CA ALA A 471 -30.28 -9.84 8.20
C ALA A 471 -29.12 -10.56 8.92
N VAL A 472 -29.16 -10.67 10.25
CA VAL A 472 -28.19 -11.44 11.04
C VAL A 472 -28.25 -12.91 10.66
N ASP A 473 -29.46 -13.49 10.57
CA ASP A 473 -29.65 -14.91 10.20
C ASP A 473 -29.13 -15.20 8.79
N ALA A 474 -29.40 -14.32 7.85
CA ALA A 474 -28.93 -14.45 6.47
C ALA A 474 -27.38 -14.42 6.42
N ARG A 475 -26.78 -13.45 7.11
CA ARG A 475 -25.33 -13.29 7.13
C ARG A 475 -24.63 -14.45 7.85
N LEU A 476 -25.22 -14.95 8.94
CA LEU A 476 -24.69 -16.11 9.67
C LEU A 476 -24.69 -17.37 8.79
N ARG A 477 -25.78 -17.61 7.99
CA ARG A 477 -25.82 -18.74 7.04
C ARG A 477 -24.70 -18.63 6.00
N GLU A 478 -24.49 -17.44 5.44
CA GLU A 478 -23.41 -17.16 4.45
C GLU A 478 -22.03 -17.48 5.05
N LEU A 479 -21.72 -16.92 6.24
CA LEU A 479 -20.41 -17.15 6.86
C LEU A 479 -20.18 -18.60 7.29
N ARG A 480 -21.22 -19.34 7.65
CA ARG A 480 -21.12 -20.77 7.93
C ARG A 480 -20.79 -21.61 6.68
N VAL A 481 -21.29 -21.22 5.51
CA VAL A 481 -20.90 -21.85 4.24
C VAL A 481 -19.42 -21.63 3.99
N LEU A 482 -18.93 -20.40 4.11
CA LEU A 482 -17.49 -20.08 3.98
C LEU A 482 -16.64 -20.87 4.98
N GLN A 483 -17.08 -20.97 6.23
CA GLN A 483 -16.38 -21.75 7.27
C GLN A 483 -16.31 -23.23 6.93
N ALA A 484 -17.39 -23.81 6.38
CA ALA A 484 -17.42 -25.19 5.94
C ALA A 484 -16.49 -25.43 4.72
N GLU A 485 -16.41 -24.48 3.81
CA GLU A 485 -15.49 -24.54 2.67
C GLU A 485 -14.05 -24.49 3.13
N GLU A 486 -13.69 -23.57 4.03
CA GLU A 486 -12.35 -23.53 4.63
C GLU A 486 -11.99 -24.83 5.35
N ALA A 487 -12.95 -25.43 6.07
CA ALA A 487 -12.74 -26.72 6.75
C ALA A 487 -12.53 -27.89 5.78
N LYS A 488 -13.16 -27.88 4.59
CA LYS A 488 -12.94 -28.86 3.53
C LYS A 488 -11.55 -28.71 2.90
N LEU A 489 -11.13 -27.49 2.62
CA LEU A 489 -9.80 -27.22 2.09
C LEU A 489 -8.69 -27.69 3.04
N LYS A 490 -8.89 -27.52 4.35
CA LYS A 490 -7.98 -28.00 5.40
C LYS A 490 -7.86 -29.54 5.42
N ARG A 491 -8.97 -30.28 5.16
CA ARG A 491 -8.98 -31.75 5.14
C ARG A 491 -8.36 -32.34 3.87
N ASN A 492 -8.43 -31.62 2.77
CA ASN A 492 -7.94 -32.11 1.48
C ASN A 492 -6.48 -31.71 1.20
N GLY A 493 -5.90 -30.82 2.00
CA GLY A 493 -4.52 -30.35 1.86
C GLY A 493 -3.53 -30.88 2.92
N GLY A 494 -3.98 -31.74 3.83
CA GLY A 494 -3.16 -32.54 4.75
C GLY A 494 -3.12 -33.98 4.31
#